data_674d95d312714046e3d3fd7d1e1e7798
#
_entry.id   674d95d312714046e3d3fd7d1e1e7798
#
_cell.length_a   1.000
_cell.length_b   1.000
_cell.length_c   1.000
_cell.angle_alpha   90.00
_cell.angle_beta   90.00
_cell.angle_gamma   90.00
#
_symmetry.space_group_name_H-M   'P 1'
#
loop_
_entity.id
_entity.type
_entity.pdbx_description
1 polymer ?
#
loop_
_entity_poly.entity_id
_entity_poly.type
_entity_poly.pdbx_seq_one_letter_code
_entity_poly.pdbx_strand_id
1 'polypeptide(L)'
;MIVVTGSVTARADSFDEVRKLSLEHVRRSRTEPGCVSHAVHVDCENSLRLVFFEQWADRAALLAHFAVPASRDFVRSLQALAESATTIELYDATRVEKL
;
A
#
# COMPACT_ATOMS: atom_id res chain seq x y z
N MET A 1 15.68 -1.85 -7.15
CA MET A 1 14.49 -1.18 -6.61
C MET A 1 13.79 -2.09 -5.60
N ILE A 2 12.93 -1.52 -4.81
CA ILE A 2 12.09 -2.29 -3.87
C ILE A 2 10.67 -2.32 -4.41
N VAL A 3 10.10 -3.51 -4.51
CA VAL A 3 8.68 -3.71 -4.80
C VAL A 3 7.98 -4.10 -3.50
N VAL A 4 6.85 -3.47 -3.23
CA VAL A 4 6.00 -3.80 -2.09
C VAL A 4 4.64 -4.22 -2.59
N THR A 5 4.16 -5.36 -2.09
CA THR A 5 2.78 -5.79 -2.28
C THR A 5 2.08 -5.86 -0.94
N GLY A 6 0.83 -5.50 -0.92
CA GLY A 6 0.05 -5.55 0.31
C GLY A 6 -1.43 -5.72 0.02
N SER A 7 -2.17 -6.10 1.03
CA SER A 7 -3.63 -6.19 0.90
C SER A 7 -4.33 -5.96 2.22
N VAL A 8 -5.57 -5.52 2.13
CA VAL A 8 -6.50 -5.40 3.24
C VAL A 8 -7.89 -5.85 2.78
N THR A 9 -8.53 -6.67 3.59
CA THR A 9 -9.94 -7.01 3.39
C THR A 9 -10.75 -6.25 4.43
N ALA A 10 -11.64 -5.38 3.95
CA ALA A 10 -12.53 -4.61 4.81
C ALA A 10 -13.77 -5.41 5.18
N ARG A 11 -14.49 -4.93 6.19
CA ARG A 11 -15.85 -5.38 6.43
C ARG A 11 -16.80 -4.60 5.49
N ALA A 12 -18.00 -5.12 5.29
CA ALA A 12 -18.99 -4.42 4.48
C ALA A 12 -19.29 -3.02 5.02
N ASP A 13 -19.29 -2.84 6.34
CA ASP A 13 -19.57 -1.57 7.00
C ASP A 13 -18.35 -0.62 7.06
N SER A 14 -17.16 -1.09 6.73
CA SER A 14 -15.94 -0.28 6.78
C SER A 14 -15.31 -0.05 5.40
N PHE A 15 -15.80 -0.67 4.35
CA PHE A 15 -15.17 -0.63 3.03
C PHE A 15 -14.99 0.79 2.50
N ASP A 16 -16.02 1.63 2.58
CA ASP A 16 -15.95 2.99 2.05
C ASP A 16 -14.86 3.81 2.75
N GLU A 17 -14.73 3.66 4.07
CA GLU A 17 -13.69 4.33 4.85
C GLU A 17 -12.30 3.78 4.50
N VAL A 18 -12.14 2.48 4.41
CA VAL A 18 -10.87 1.85 4.01
C VAL A 18 -10.45 2.32 2.62
N ARG A 19 -11.38 2.37 1.68
CA ARG A 19 -11.12 2.87 0.32
C ARG A 19 -10.65 4.33 0.33
N LYS A 20 -11.35 5.19 1.07
CA LYS A 20 -11.00 6.62 1.20
C LYS A 20 -9.60 6.79 1.77
N LEU A 21 -9.30 6.16 2.90
CA LEU A 21 -8.00 6.23 3.56
C LEU A 21 -6.87 5.68 2.66
N SER A 22 -7.16 4.60 1.94
CA SER A 22 -6.20 3.99 1.02
C SER A 22 -5.86 4.91 -0.15
N LEU A 23 -6.86 5.58 -0.74
CA LEU A 23 -6.61 6.56 -1.81
C LEU A 23 -5.82 7.76 -1.31
N GLU A 24 -6.13 8.28 -0.13
CA GLU A 24 -5.38 9.38 0.49
C GLU A 24 -3.92 8.97 0.72
N HIS A 25 -3.69 7.78 1.25
CA HIS A 25 -2.35 7.23 1.49
C HIS A 25 -1.55 7.10 0.20
N VAL A 26 -2.15 6.51 -0.84
CA VAL A 26 -1.52 6.32 -2.14
C VAL A 26 -1.14 7.66 -2.77
N ARG A 27 -2.05 8.62 -2.77
CA ARG A 27 -1.81 9.95 -3.35
C ARG A 27 -0.71 10.71 -2.64
N ARG A 28 -0.69 10.66 -1.30
CA ARG A 28 0.36 11.28 -0.50
C ARG A 28 1.71 10.59 -0.77
N SER A 29 1.74 9.28 -0.80
CA SER A 29 2.97 8.50 -1.00
C SER A 29 3.65 8.84 -2.33
N ARG A 30 2.87 9.13 -3.36
CA ARG A 30 3.41 9.51 -4.68
C ARG A 30 4.21 10.81 -4.66
N THR A 31 4.04 11.65 -3.65
CA THR A 31 4.80 12.90 -3.50
C THR A 31 6.10 12.72 -2.74
N GLU A 32 6.34 11.54 -2.15
CA GLU A 32 7.52 11.25 -1.34
C GLU A 32 8.74 10.96 -2.22
N PRO A 33 9.94 11.41 -1.82
CA PRO A 33 11.16 11.15 -2.56
C PRO A 33 11.41 9.66 -2.74
N GLY A 34 11.74 9.25 -3.96
CA GLY A 34 12.05 7.86 -4.28
C GLY A 34 10.83 6.98 -4.54
N CYS A 35 9.63 7.50 -4.43
CA CYS A 35 8.44 6.77 -4.85
C CYS A 35 8.38 6.70 -6.38
N VAL A 36 8.56 5.51 -6.93
CA VAL A 36 8.48 5.28 -8.39
C VAL A 36 7.03 5.12 -8.81
N SER A 37 6.27 4.31 -8.04
CA SER A 37 4.83 4.16 -8.23
C SER A 37 4.17 3.69 -6.94
N HIS A 38 2.92 4.01 -6.78
CA HIS A 38 2.10 3.56 -5.65
C HIS A 38 0.64 3.54 -6.11
N ALA A 39 0.00 2.40 -6.00
CA ALA A 39 -1.37 2.22 -6.47
C ALA A 39 -2.15 1.26 -5.58
N VAL A 40 -3.46 1.40 -5.60
CA VAL A 40 -4.39 0.51 -4.92
C VAL A 40 -5.53 0.15 -5.87
N HIS A 41 -5.93 -1.11 -5.84
CA HIS A 41 -6.98 -1.64 -6.69
C HIS A 41 -7.92 -2.53 -5.88
N VAL A 42 -9.17 -2.59 -6.30
CA VAL A 42 -10.12 -3.55 -5.75
C VAL A 42 -9.91 -4.89 -6.46
N ASP A 43 -9.89 -5.97 -5.68
CA ASP A 43 -9.79 -7.32 -6.21
C ASP A 43 -11.08 -7.68 -6.98
N CYS A 44 -10.94 -8.13 -8.22
CA CYS A 44 -12.08 -8.52 -9.04
C CYS A 44 -12.85 -9.71 -8.46
N GLU A 45 -12.21 -10.54 -7.64
CA GLU A 45 -12.82 -11.72 -7.05
C GLU A 45 -13.32 -11.51 -5.63
N ASN A 46 -13.01 -10.36 -5.01
CA ASN A 46 -13.47 -10.01 -3.67
C ASN A 46 -13.64 -8.49 -3.56
N SER A 47 -14.87 -8.03 -3.66
CA SER A 47 -15.21 -6.60 -3.66
C SER A 47 -14.87 -5.85 -2.37
N LEU A 48 -14.54 -6.56 -1.28
CA LEU A 48 -14.10 -5.98 -0.01
C LEU A 48 -12.58 -5.96 0.15
N ARG A 49 -11.85 -6.53 -0.80
CA ARG A 49 -10.39 -6.62 -0.73
C ARG A 49 -9.74 -5.56 -1.60
N LEU A 50 -8.82 -4.81 -0.99
CA LEU A 50 -7.98 -3.83 -1.67
C LEU A 50 -6.55 -4.35 -1.74
N VAL A 51 -5.92 -4.21 -2.90
CA VAL A 51 -4.56 -4.69 -3.17
C VAL A 51 -3.68 -3.51 -3.52
N PHE A 52 -2.53 -3.40 -2.84
CA PHE A 52 -1.55 -2.35 -3.04
C PHE A 52 -0.36 -2.88 -3.82
N PHE A 53 0.13 -2.07 -4.73
CA PHE A 53 1.39 -2.31 -5.41
C PHE A 53 2.24 -1.04 -5.38
N GLU A 54 3.49 -1.17 -4.91
CA GLU A 54 4.39 -0.05 -4.72
C GLU A 54 5.75 -0.35 -5.31
N GLN A 55 6.38 0.67 -5.89
CA GLN A 55 7.76 0.60 -6.34
C GLN A 55 8.53 1.78 -5.73
N TRP A 56 9.65 1.48 -5.10
CA TRP A 56 10.53 2.46 -4.47
C TRP A 56 11.92 2.35 -5.06
N ALA A 57 12.59 3.50 -5.24
CA ALA A 57 13.91 3.55 -5.87
C ALA A 57 14.95 2.70 -5.14
N ASP A 58 14.90 2.72 -3.80
CA ASP A 58 15.82 1.99 -2.93
C ASP A 58 15.22 1.76 -1.54
N ARG A 59 15.96 1.05 -0.69
CA ARG A 59 15.53 0.75 0.69
C ARG A 59 15.41 2.02 1.53
N ALA A 60 16.29 2.99 1.34
CA ALA A 60 16.27 4.23 2.12
C ALA A 60 14.96 5.01 1.88
N ALA A 61 14.49 5.07 0.63
CA ALA A 61 13.24 5.71 0.29
C ALA A 61 12.04 5.01 0.96
N LEU A 62 12.02 3.67 0.95
CA LEU A 62 10.96 2.90 1.60
C LEU A 62 10.98 3.10 3.11
N LEU A 63 12.16 3.07 3.74
CA LEU A 63 12.29 3.29 5.19
C LEU A 63 11.81 4.69 5.57
N ALA A 64 12.13 5.71 4.77
CA ALA A 64 11.63 7.06 4.98
C ALA A 64 10.10 7.12 4.88
N HIS A 65 9.51 6.40 3.92
CA HIS A 65 8.05 6.27 3.78
C HIS A 65 7.42 5.67 5.05
N PHE A 66 7.98 4.58 5.57
CA PHE A 66 7.49 3.96 6.80
C PHE A 66 7.60 4.89 8.03
N ALA A 67 8.54 5.81 8.02
CA ALA A 67 8.75 6.75 9.12
C ALA A 67 7.81 7.96 9.09
N VAL A 68 7.11 8.20 7.99
CA VAL A 68 6.13 9.29 7.88
C VAL A 68 4.99 9.05 8.88
N PRO A 69 4.68 10.00 9.78
CA PRO A 69 3.62 9.80 10.77
C PRO A 69 2.27 9.45 10.18
N ALA A 70 1.89 10.08 9.06
CA ALA A 70 0.64 9.79 8.38
C ALA A 70 0.59 8.36 7.82
N SER A 71 1.71 7.77 7.43
CA SER A 71 1.78 6.36 7.01
C SER A 71 1.56 5.40 8.18
N ARG A 72 2.10 5.72 9.34
CA ARG A 72 1.86 4.95 10.57
C ARG A 72 0.41 5.01 11.00
N ASP A 73 -0.20 6.20 10.93
CA ASP A 73 -1.62 6.38 11.25
C ASP A 73 -2.51 5.60 10.30
N PHE A 74 -2.16 5.58 9.02
CA PHE A 74 -2.86 4.79 8.01
C PHE A 74 -2.85 3.30 8.36
N VAL A 75 -1.69 2.74 8.69
CA VAL A 75 -1.56 1.33 9.07
C VAL A 75 -2.42 0.99 10.28
N ARG A 76 -2.42 1.85 11.31
CA ARG A 76 -3.27 1.66 12.49
C ARG A 76 -4.74 1.67 12.13
N SER A 77 -5.16 2.61 11.28
CA SER A 77 -6.55 2.70 10.84
C SER A 77 -6.97 1.46 10.06
N LEU A 78 -6.11 0.96 9.17
CA LEU A 78 -6.38 -0.28 8.44
C LEU A 78 -6.56 -1.46 9.38
N GLN A 79 -5.69 -1.60 10.38
CA GLN A 79 -5.78 -2.69 11.36
C GLN A 79 -7.10 -2.65 12.14
N ALA A 80 -7.58 -1.45 12.48
CA ALA A 80 -8.84 -1.28 13.20
C ALA A 80 -10.07 -1.56 12.33
N LEU A 81 -10.00 -1.30 11.04
CA LEU A 81 -11.13 -1.39 10.10
C LEU A 81 -11.17 -2.69 9.30
N ALA A 82 -10.08 -3.45 9.29
CA ALA A 82 -9.98 -4.69 8.53
C ALA A 82 -10.76 -5.84 9.18
N GLU A 83 -11.27 -6.73 8.35
CA GLU A 83 -11.90 -7.99 8.78
C GLU A 83 -10.86 -8.96 9.31
N SER A 84 -9.67 -8.97 8.70
CA SER A 84 -8.58 -9.90 9.01
C SER A 84 -7.25 -9.16 8.97
N ALA A 85 -6.17 -9.87 9.30
CA ALA A 85 -4.83 -9.29 9.27
C ALA A 85 -4.49 -8.75 7.87
N THR A 86 -3.89 -7.56 7.83
CA THR A 86 -3.33 -7.00 6.60
C THR A 86 -2.08 -7.76 6.18
N THR A 87 -1.78 -7.77 4.90
CA THR A 87 -0.56 -8.38 4.38
C THR A 87 0.37 -7.31 3.81
N ILE A 88 1.66 -7.55 3.93
CA ILE A 88 2.70 -6.74 3.29
C ILE A 88 3.90 -7.64 3.02
N GLU A 89 4.41 -7.57 1.79
CA GLU A 89 5.60 -8.30 1.38
C GLU A 89 6.52 -7.35 0.62
N LEU A 90 7.82 -7.45 0.90
CA LEU A 90 8.85 -6.59 0.33
C LEU A 90 9.81 -7.45 -0.50
N TYR A 91 10.18 -6.95 -1.66
CA TYR A 91 11.08 -7.64 -2.59
C TYR A 91 12.18 -6.71 -3.07
N ASP A 92 13.41 -7.21 -3.09
CA ASP A 92 14.44 -6.61 -3.94
C ASP A 92 14.14 -7.02 -5.37
N ALA A 93 14.00 -6.05 -6.26
CA ALA A 93 13.57 -6.32 -7.63
C ALA A 93 14.50 -5.66 -8.64
N THR A 94 14.73 -6.38 -9.73
CA THR A 94 15.45 -5.86 -10.89
C THR A 94 14.54 -5.96 -12.10
N ARG A 95 14.37 -4.85 -12.79
CA ARG A 95 13.55 -4.81 -13.99
C ARG A 95 14.22 -5.61 -15.09
N VAL A 96 13.47 -6.52 -15.70
CA VAL A 96 13.94 -7.23 -16.89
C VAL A 96 13.75 -6.32 -18.09
N GLU A 97 14.86 -5.90 -18.70
CA GLU A 97 14.85 -4.96 -19.82
C GLU A 97 14.49 -5.66 -21.13
N LYS A 98 14.89 -6.94 -21.27
CA LYS A 98 14.72 -7.67 -22.51
C LYS A 98 14.68 -9.18 -22.27
N LEU A 99 13.72 -9.84 -22.87
CA LEU A 99 13.59 -11.29 -22.84
C LEU A 99 13.99 -11.90 -24.18
#